data_91355f8a7ec07bc76e8db2c7e3412a96
#
_entry.id   91355f8a7ec07bc76e8db2c7e3412a96
#
_cell.length_a   1.000
_cell.length_b   1.000
_cell.length_c   1.000
_cell.angle_alpha   90.00
_cell.angle_beta   90.00
_cell.angle_gamma   90.00
#
_symmetry.space_group_name_H-M   'P 1'
#
loop_
_entity.id
_entity.type
_entity.pdbx_description
1 polymer ?
#
loop_
_entity_poly.entity_id
_entity_poly.type
_entity_poly.pdbx_seq_one_letter_code
_entity_poly.pdbx_strand_id
1 'polypeptide(L)'
;MYLDFSPLLLKISLVLFKSPRGKKLKILVIVRQTPDTEAKIQTNSSGDGIQTDDIKWILNPFDEFAVEEAVQIKEKTGAEVVILTVGADRSVDAIRTSLAMGGDSGVHIKDDSFADMDPYALGKVIGSKIKSLGDIDLIIAGKKWIDEESNQVPIQVAEELGIPQATLASKIEVDESSKTAKVTSVIEGGEEIRELKLPAIITVEQGINEPRYASLPGIMKPRKNHVKKLGREILIPMKLVYLQTL
;
A
#
# COMPACT_ATOMS: atom_id res chain seq x y z
N MET A 1 -14.13 32.65 41.50
CA MET A 1 -14.32 32.73 40.05
C MET A 1 -13.81 31.41 39.48
N TYR A 2 -14.70 30.40 39.42
CA TYR A 2 -14.38 29.06 38.95
C TYR A 2 -14.58 29.04 37.43
N LEU A 3 -13.52 28.71 36.69
CA LEU A 3 -13.60 28.46 35.25
C LEU A 3 -14.10 27.02 35.03
N ASP A 4 -15.30 26.94 34.47
CA ASP A 4 -15.97 25.70 34.09
C ASP A 4 -15.30 25.16 32.78
N PHE A 5 -14.54 24.09 32.90
CA PHE A 5 -13.99 23.36 31.74
C PHE A 5 -15.01 22.29 31.31
N SER A 6 -15.97 22.70 30.48
CA SER A 6 -16.79 21.74 29.74
C SER A 6 -15.90 20.88 28.86
N PRO A 7 -15.96 19.55 28.96
CA PRO A 7 -15.21 18.69 28.06
C PRO A 7 -15.81 18.75 26.67
N LEU A 8 -15.06 19.32 25.73
CA LEU A 8 -15.36 19.26 24.31
C LEU A 8 -15.27 17.78 23.89
N LEU A 9 -16.42 17.11 23.86
CA LEU A 9 -16.56 15.75 23.34
C LEU A 9 -16.15 15.74 21.87
N LEU A 10 -14.91 15.36 21.61
CA LEU A 10 -14.43 15.00 20.29
C LEU A 10 -15.27 13.81 19.83
N LYS A 11 -16.29 14.04 19.01
CA LYS A 11 -16.99 12.97 18.29
C LYS A 11 -16.02 12.38 17.27
N ILE A 12 -15.23 11.39 17.70
CA ILE A 12 -14.54 10.50 16.81
C ILE A 12 -15.63 9.72 16.09
N SER A 13 -15.90 10.10 14.85
CA SER A 13 -16.78 9.33 13.96
C SER A 13 -16.04 8.03 13.62
N LEU A 14 -16.28 6.99 14.41
CA LEU A 14 -15.83 5.64 14.13
C LEU A 14 -16.59 5.19 12.87
N VAL A 15 -15.96 5.30 11.72
CA VAL A 15 -16.49 4.73 10.47
C VAL A 15 -16.36 3.23 10.59
N LEU A 16 -17.43 2.58 11.07
CA LEU A 16 -17.53 1.12 11.09
C LEU A 16 -17.66 0.64 9.64
N PHE A 17 -16.58 0.10 9.10
CA PHE A 17 -16.63 -0.68 7.88
C PHE A 17 -17.44 -1.96 8.15
N LYS A 18 -18.73 -1.95 7.81
CA LYS A 18 -19.57 -3.16 7.83
C LYS A 18 -19.43 -3.85 6.48
N SER A 19 -18.64 -4.92 6.42
CA SER A 19 -18.72 -5.85 5.29
C SER A 19 -20.06 -6.65 5.37
N PRO A 20 -20.88 -6.67 4.32
CA PRO A 20 -22.08 -7.49 4.31
C PRO A 20 -21.73 -8.99 4.33
N ARG A 21 -22.53 -9.79 5.05
CA ARG A 21 -22.38 -11.25 5.07
C ARG A 21 -22.51 -11.81 3.66
N GLY A 22 -21.53 -12.61 3.22
CA GLY A 22 -21.51 -13.27 1.91
C GLY A 22 -20.68 -12.58 0.84
N LYS A 23 -19.96 -11.48 1.15
CA LYS A 23 -19.04 -10.80 0.23
C LYS A 23 -17.66 -11.46 0.30
N LYS A 24 -17.06 -11.71 -0.87
CA LYS A 24 -15.68 -12.20 -0.98
C LYS A 24 -14.73 -11.24 -0.29
N LEU A 25 -13.69 -11.78 0.34
CA LEU A 25 -12.58 -11.01 0.90
C LEU A 25 -11.95 -10.13 -0.19
N LYS A 26 -11.67 -8.88 0.12
CA LYS A 26 -11.03 -7.95 -0.80
C LYS A 26 -9.70 -7.49 -0.23
N ILE A 27 -8.63 -7.83 -0.95
CA ILE A 27 -7.25 -7.52 -0.58
C ILE A 27 -6.76 -6.39 -1.46
N LEU A 28 -6.19 -5.35 -0.86
CA LEU A 28 -5.53 -4.29 -1.59
C LEU A 28 -4.03 -4.41 -1.36
N VAL A 29 -3.24 -4.38 -2.43
CA VAL A 29 -1.78 -4.37 -2.34
C VAL A 29 -1.27 -3.00 -2.75
N ILE A 30 -0.53 -2.34 -1.86
CA ILE A 30 0.16 -1.08 -2.16
C ILE A 30 1.50 -1.45 -2.77
N VAL A 31 1.75 -0.95 -3.99
CA VAL A 31 3.00 -1.21 -4.71
C VAL A 31 3.64 0.09 -5.19
N ARG A 32 4.96 0.09 -5.29
CA ARG A 32 5.75 1.19 -5.83
C ARG A 32 6.67 0.72 -6.95
N GLN A 33 6.95 1.62 -7.88
CA GLN A 33 8.02 1.47 -8.84
C GLN A 33 9.29 2.12 -8.30
N THR A 34 10.40 1.38 -8.29
CA THR A 34 11.72 1.85 -7.84
C THR A 34 12.74 1.71 -8.96
N PRO A 35 13.87 2.44 -8.91
CA PRO A 35 15.02 2.12 -9.75
C PRO A 35 15.44 0.66 -9.56
N ASP A 36 15.91 0.04 -10.64
CA ASP A 36 16.52 -1.31 -10.57
C ASP A 36 17.72 -1.28 -9.61
N THR A 37 17.92 -2.34 -8.84
CA THR A 37 19.03 -2.48 -7.89
C THR A 37 20.41 -2.39 -8.54
N GLU A 38 20.49 -2.67 -9.85
CA GLU A 38 21.73 -2.56 -10.65
C GLU A 38 21.85 -1.22 -11.38
N ALA A 39 20.90 -0.28 -11.19
CA ALA A 39 20.89 0.99 -11.86
C ALA A 39 22.09 1.86 -11.42
N LYS A 40 22.78 2.45 -12.40
CA LYS A 40 23.83 3.45 -12.15
C LYS A 40 23.17 4.79 -11.89
N ILE A 41 23.07 5.17 -10.63
CA ILE A 41 22.49 6.45 -10.23
C ILE A 41 23.51 7.56 -10.48
N GLN A 42 23.12 8.58 -11.22
CA GLN A 42 23.89 9.79 -11.50
C GLN A 42 23.09 11.02 -11.07
N THR A 43 23.78 12.04 -10.60
CA THR A 43 23.17 13.34 -10.33
C THR A 43 22.81 14.03 -11.64
N ASN A 44 21.70 14.77 -11.67
CA ASN A 44 21.36 15.63 -12.77
C ASN A 44 22.32 16.81 -12.92
N SER A 45 22.25 17.57 -14.01
CA SER A 45 23.14 18.69 -14.28
C SER A 45 23.00 19.84 -13.28
N SER A 46 21.86 19.98 -12.62
CA SER A 46 21.61 20.99 -11.56
C SER A 46 22.14 20.57 -10.19
N GLY A 47 22.40 19.28 -9.98
CA GLY A 47 22.92 18.75 -8.71
C GLY A 47 21.90 18.61 -7.59
N ASP A 48 20.62 18.86 -7.88
CA ASP A 48 19.50 18.82 -6.92
C ASP A 48 18.66 17.53 -7.00
N GLY A 49 19.00 16.60 -7.88
CA GLY A 49 18.28 15.35 -8.07
C GLY A 49 19.09 14.31 -8.85
N ILE A 50 18.44 13.22 -9.20
CA ILE A 50 19.02 12.14 -10.03
C ILE A 50 18.59 12.28 -11.49
N GLN A 51 19.48 11.86 -12.40
CA GLN A 51 19.14 11.70 -13.81
C GLN A 51 18.28 10.44 -13.97
N THR A 52 17.07 10.59 -14.51
CA THR A 52 16.09 9.48 -14.56
C THR A 52 15.91 8.87 -15.94
N ASP A 53 16.46 9.50 -17.01
CA ASP A 53 16.17 9.15 -18.41
C ASP A 53 16.64 7.74 -18.78
N ASP A 54 17.78 7.28 -18.22
CA ASP A 54 18.38 5.99 -18.54
C ASP A 54 18.17 4.95 -17.42
N ILE A 55 17.34 5.26 -16.42
CA ILE A 55 17.07 4.34 -15.31
C ILE A 55 16.04 3.30 -15.74
N LYS A 56 16.40 2.03 -15.59
CA LYS A 56 15.44 0.94 -15.64
C LYS A 56 14.63 0.94 -14.33
N TRP A 57 13.32 1.02 -14.44
CA TRP A 57 12.38 1.00 -13.33
C TRP A 57 11.76 -0.38 -13.18
N ILE A 58 11.67 -0.86 -11.95
CA ILE A 58 11.11 -2.17 -11.62
C ILE A 58 10.01 -2.04 -10.56
N LEU A 59 9.21 -3.07 -10.40
CA LEU A 59 8.38 -3.24 -9.21
C LEU A 59 9.31 -3.35 -7.99
N ASN A 60 9.02 -2.61 -6.92
CA ASN A 60 9.84 -2.71 -5.70
C ASN A 60 9.95 -4.17 -5.25
N PRO A 61 11.18 -4.70 -5.03
CA PRO A 61 11.37 -6.12 -4.71
C PRO A 61 10.57 -6.60 -3.50
N PHE A 62 10.40 -5.77 -2.46
CA PHE A 62 9.58 -6.16 -1.31
C PHE A 62 8.08 -6.19 -1.63
N ASP A 63 7.63 -5.41 -2.61
CA ASP A 63 6.24 -5.44 -3.03
C ASP A 63 5.92 -6.68 -3.87
N GLU A 64 6.92 -7.32 -4.50
CA GLU A 64 6.73 -8.62 -5.17
C GLU A 64 6.28 -9.69 -4.16
N PHE A 65 6.87 -9.72 -2.95
CA PHE A 65 6.42 -10.62 -1.88
C PHE A 65 5.00 -10.28 -1.41
N ALA A 66 4.66 -8.99 -1.37
CA ALA A 66 3.31 -8.55 -0.99
C ALA A 66 2.25 -8.97 -2.02
N VAL A 67 2.55 -8.84 -3.30
CA VAL A 67 1.67 -9.30 -4.39
C VAL A 67 1.51 -10.80 -4.36
N GLU A 68 2.60 -11.55 -4.21
CA GLU A 68 2.56 -13.01 -4.13
C GLU A 68 1.73 -13.49 -2.94
N GLU A 69 1.91 -12.88 -1.76
CA GLU A 69 1.14 -13.24 -0.57
C GLU A 69 -0.36 -13.01 -0.77
N ALA A 70 -0.72 -11.86 -1.35
CA ALA A 70 -2.11 -11.57 -1.68
C ALA A 70 -2.71 -12.57 -2.68
N VAL A 71 -1.92 -12.99 -3.68
CA VAL A 71 -2.34 -13.98 -4.67
C VAL A 71 -2.48 -15.37 -4.03
N GLN A 72 -1.58 -15.76 -3.14
CA GLN A 72 -1.71 -17.04 -2.41
C GLN A 72 -2.94 -17.06 -1.49
N ILE A 73 -3.23 -15.95 -0.79
CA ILE A 73 -4.47 -15.84 0.00
C ILE A 73 -5.68 -15.92 -0.92
N LYS A 74 -5.67 -15.24 -2.06
CA LYS A 74 -6.74 -15.34 -3.07
C LYS A 74 -6.96 -16.77 -3.55
N GLU A 75 -5.91 -17.52 -3.83
CA GLU A 75 -5.99 -18.91 -4.28
C GLU A 75 -6.65 -19.82 -3.23
N LYS A 76 -6.46 -19.53 -1.94
CA LYS A 76 -7.05 -20.28 -0.82
C LYS A 76 -8.50 -19.87 -0.51
N THR A 77 -8.83 -18.59 -0.64
CA THR A 77 -10.10 -17.99 -0.15
C THR A 77 -11.05 -17.58 -1.27
N GLY A 78 -10.54 -17.42 -2.50
CA GLY A 78 -11.30 -16.82 -3.59
C GLY A 78 -11.41 -15.30 -3.50
N ALA A 79 -10.56 -14.65 -2.69
CA ALA A 79 -10.49 -13.19 -2.54
C ALA A 79 -10.29 -12.45 -3.87
N GLU A 80 -10.69 -11.17 -3.91
CA GLU A 80 -10.33 -10.22 -4.98
C GLU A 80 -9.05 -9.48 -4.60
N VAL A 81 -8.06 -9.40 -5.51
CA VAL A 81 -6.80 -8.68 -5.30
C VAL A 81 -6.77 -7.42 -6.15
N VAL A 82 -6.74 -6.27 -5.49
CA VAL A 82 -6.65 -4.94 -6.09
C VAL A 82 -5.25 -4.39 -5.87
N ILE A 83 -4.59 -3.96 -6.93
CA ILE A 83 -3.25 -3.36 -6.87
C ILE A 83 -3.39 -1.84 -6.87
N LEU A 84 -2.75 -1.16 -5.93
CA LEU A 84 -2.75 0.30 -5.86
C LEU A 84 -1.33 0.84 -5.97
N THR A 85 -1.13 1.82 -6.84
CA THR A 85 0.11 2.60 -6.92
C THR A 85 -0.17 4.08 -7.03
N VAL A 86 0.82 4.86 -6.61
CA VAL A 86 0.81 6.33 -6.68
C VAL A 86 2.02 6.80 -7.48
N GLY A 87 1.87 7.84 -8.27
CA GLY A 87 3.00 8.47 -8.96
C GLY A 87 2.72 8.83 -10.42
N ALA A 88 3.79 9.14 -11.15
CA ALA A 88 3.78 9.51 -12.55
C ALA A 88 3.25 8.38 -13.47
N ASP A 89 3.05 8.68 -14.76
CA ASP A 89 2.50 7.72 -15.74
C ASP A 89 3.27 6.38 -15.78
N ARG A 90 4.60 6.41 -15.58
CA ARG A 90 5.42 5.20 -15.59
C ARG A 90 5.05 4.21 -14.48
N SER A 91 4.54 4.70 -13.34
CA SER A 91 4.18 3.85 -12.19
C SER A 91 3.11 2.81 -12.52
N VAL A 92 2.37 3.00 -13.61
CA VAL A 92 1.39 2.00 -14.09
C VAL A 92 2.05 0.66 -14.44
N ASP A 93 3.34 0.62 -14.72
CA ASP A 93 4.05 -0.63 -15.05
C ASP A 93 4.19 -1.53 -13.81
N ALA A 94 4.27 -0.96 -12.61
CA ALA A 94 4.19 -1.75 -11.37
C ALA A 94 2.83 -2.47 -11.25
N ILE A 95 1.72 -1.79 -11.60
CA ILE A 95 0.40 -2.44 -11.68
C ILE A 95 0.41 -3.55 -12.72
N ARG A 96 0.93 -3.30 -13.93
CA ARG A 96 0.96 -4.30 -15.00
C ARG A 96 1.70 -5.56 -14.60
N THR A 97 2.87 -5.39 -13.96
CA THR A 97 3.66 -6.50 -13.44
C THR A 97 2.87 -7.28 -12.38
N SER A 98 2.27 -6.59 -11.42
CA SER A 98 1.46 -7.21 -10.36
C SER A 98 0.21 -7.92 -10.88
N LEU A 99 -0.44 -7.38 -11.92
CA LEU A 99 -1.56 -8.05 -12.60
C LEU A 99 -1.09 -9.30 -13.35
N ALA A 100 0.12 -9.29 -13.93
CA ALA A 100 0.71 -10.46 -14.59
C ALA A 100 1.10 -11.55 -13.59
N MET A 101 1.37 -11.20 -12.33
CA MET A 101 1.58 -12.13 -11.22
C MET A 101 0.27 -12.74 -10.69
N GLY A 102 -0.90 -12.16 -10.97
CA GLY A 102 -2.18 -12.73 -10.55
C GLY A 102 -3.17 -11.76 -9.92
N GLY A 103 -2.86 -10.48 -9.82
CA GLY A 103 -3.80 -9.45 -9.41
C GLY A 103 -5.02 -9.37 -10.35
N ASP A 104 -6.17 -8.91 -9.84
CA ASP A 104 -7.42 -8.84 -10.60
C ASP A 104 -7.65 -7.47 -11.24
N SER A 105 -7.35 -6.40 -10.51
CA SER A 105 -7.56 -5.03 -10.97
C SER A 105 -6.52 -4.08 -10.40
N GLY A 106 -6.39 -2.89 -11.00
CA GLY A 106 -5.42 -1.89 -10.59
C GLY A 106 -6.04 -0.50 -10.41
N VAL A 107 -5.51 0.23 -9.45
CA VAL A 107 -5.83 1.63 -9.16
C VAL A 107 -4.55 2.44 -9.26
N HIS A 108 -4.51 3.38 -10.17
CA HIS A 108 -3.40 4.31 -10.31
C HIS A 108 -3.83 5.71 -9.84
N ILE A 109 -3.23 6.19 -8.77
CA ILE A 109 -3.39 7.56 -8.31
C ILE A 109 -2.31 8.38 -9.01
N LYS A 110 -2.70 9.02 -10.13
CA LYS A 110 -1.78 9.77 -10.96
C LYS A 110 -1.72 11.23 -10.54
N ASP A 111 -0.55 11.67 -10.10
CA ASP A 111 -0.20 13.10 -10.00
C ASP A 111 1.33 13.22 -9.93
N ASP A 112 1.90 14.09 -10.76
CA ASP A 112 3.35 14.29 -10.81
C ASP A 112 3.87 14.97 -9.53
N SER A 113 3.02 15.72 -8.81
CA SER A 113 3.37 16.33 -7.52
C SER A 113 3.62 15.33 -6.39
N PHE A 114 3.28 14.06 -6.58
CA PHE A 114 3.52 13.02 -5.58
C PHE A 114 4.99 12.54 -5.54
N ALA A 115 5.79 12.88 -6.56
CA ALA A 115 7.21 12.52 -6.60
C ALA A 115 8.01 13.09 -5.43
N ASP A 116 7.63 14.30 -4.98
CA ASP A 116 8.32 15.06 -3.93
C ASP A 116 7.59 15.02 -2.58
N MET A 117 6.53 14.19 -2.46
CA MET A 117 5.81 14.07 -1.20
C MET A 117 6.58 13.24 -0.18
N ASP A 118 6.62 13.76 1.04
CA ASP A 118 7.09 12.98 2.17
C ASP A 118 6.16 11.77 2.48
N PRO A 119 6.64 10.76 3.20
CA PRO A 119 5.86 9.57 3.51
C PRO A 119 4.57 9.85 4.29
N TYR A 120 4.51 10.90 5.10
CA TYR A 120 3.33 11.29 5.85
C TYR A 120 2.22 11.81 4.93
N ALA A 121 2.56 12.77 4.07
CA ALA A 121 1.61 13.31 3.10
C ALA A 121 1.12 12.24 2.13
N LEU A 122 2.03 11.38 1.66
CA LEU A 122 1.71 10.26 0.77
C LEU A 122 0.79 9.23 1.45
N GLY A 123 1.03 8.91 2.72
CA GLY A 123 0.16 8.05 3.52
C GLY A 123 -1.26 8.58 3.63
N LYS A 124 -1.42 9.89 3.82
CA LYS A 124 -2.75 10.56 3.83
C LYS A 124 -3.46 10.48 2.49
N VAL A 125 -2.74 10.72 1.39
CA VAL A 125 -3.29 10.59 0.02
C VAL A 125 -3.80 9.18 -0.22
N ILE A 126 -2.98 8.18 0.06
CA ILE A 126 -3.32 6.77 -0.12
C ILE A 126 -4.48 6.38 0.79
N GLY A 127 -4.42 6.70 2.08
CA GLY A 127 -5.47 6.39 3.05
C GLY A 127 -6.81 7.01 2.69
N SER A 128 -6.83 8.29 2.31
CA SER A 128 -8.03 8.97 1.82
C SER A 128 -8.62 8.27 0.59
N LYS A 129 -7.74 7.82 -0.33
CA LYS A 129 -8.18 7.12 -1.52
C LYS A 129 -8.75 5.74 -1.22
N ILE A 130 -8.12 4.99 -0.33
CA ILE A 130 -8.63 3.69 0.12
C ILE A 130 -10.03 3.85 0.76
N LYS A 131 -10.24 4.89 1.58
CA LYS A 131 -11.59 5.23 2.10
C LYS A 131 -12.61 5.38 0.98
N SER A 132 -12.23 6.00 -0.14
CA SER A 132 -13.14 6.22 -1.29
C SER A 132 -13.39 4.95 -2.13
N LEU A 133 -12.49 3.97 -2.07
CA LEU A 133 -12.68 2.68 -2.73
C LEU A 133 -13.67 1.79 -1.99
N GLY A 134 -13.86 2.02 -0.70
CA GLY A 134 -14.75 1.24 0.17
C GLY A 134 -14.36 -0.24 0.28
N ASP A 135 -14.93 -0.93 1.26
CA ASP A 135 -14.96 -2.40 1.35
C ASP A 135 -13.60 -3.13 1.13
N ILE A 136 -12.49 -2.59 1.59
CA ILE A 136 -11.21 -3.29 1.65
C ILE A 136 -11.13 -4.00 3.00
N ASP A 137 -10.87 -5.32 2.97
CA ASP A 137 -10.79 -6.13 4.18
C ASP A 137 -9.33 -6.30 4.66
N LEU A 138 -8.37 -6.38 3.74
CA LEU A 138 -6.95 -6.54 4.07
C LEU A 138 -6.10 -5.68 3.14
N ILE A 139 -5.10 -5.01 3.71
CA ILE A 139 -4.10 -4.26 2.96
C ILE A 139 -2.75 -4.92 3.19
N ILE A 140 -2.03 -5.23 2.11
CA ILE A 140 -0.69 -5.81 2.17
C ILE A 140 0.28 -4.87 1.43
N ALA A 141 1.49 -4.70 1.96
CA ALA A 141 2.56 -3.93 1.34
C ALA A 141 3.91 -4.59 1.64
N GLY A 142 4.92 -4.29 0.85
CA GLY A 142 6.30 -4.64 1.18
C GLY A 142 6.77 -3.93 2.45
N LYS A 143 7.72 -4.50 3.15
CA LYS A 143 8.23 -3.92 4.41
C LYS A 143 8.85 -2.53 4.22
N LYS A 144 9.42 -2.25 3.06
CA LYS A 144 10.06 -0.97 2.73
C LYS A 144 10.20 -0.77 1.22
N TRP A 145 10.49 0.45 0.84
CA TRP A 145 10.93 0.81 -0.49
C TRP A 145 12.46 0.89 -0.53
N ILE A 146 13.08 0.25 -1.53
CA ILE A 146 14.54 0.11 -1.61
C ILE A 146 15.26 1.40 -1.97
N ASP A 147 14.60 2.33 -2.61
CA ASP A 147 15.15 3.61 -3.06
C ASP A 147 15.28 4.63 -1.92
N GLU A 148 14.45 4.55 -0.89
CA GLU A 148 14.44 5.44 0.26
C GLU A 148 14.74 4.74 1.58
N GLU A 149 14.86 3.40 1.58
CA GLU A 149 14.92 2.57 2.79
C GLU A 149 13.76 2.85 3.77
N SER A 150 12.63 3.34 3.22
CA SER A 150 11.49 3.82 3.99
C SER A 150 10.40 2.76 4.12
N ASN A 151 9.91 2.58 5.35
CA ASN A 151 8.77 1.72 5.69
C ASN A 151 7.56 2.50 6.22
N GLN A 152 7.55 3.82 6.09
CA GLN A 152 6.61 4.70 6.79
C GLN A 152 5.22 4.71 6.16
N VAL A 153 5.13 4.67 4.82
CA VAL A 153 3.85 4.89 4.11
C VAL A 153 2.77 3.91 4.51
N PRO A 154 2.98 2.58 4.56
CA PRO A 154 1.94 1.65 5.01
C PRO A 154 1.47 1.94 6.44
N ILE A 155 2.40 2.32 7.32
CA ILE A 155 2.11 2.66 8.73
C ILE A 155 1.25 3.91 8.81
N GLN A 156 1.57 4.96 8.04
CA GLN A 156 0.78 6.19 7.95
C GLN A 156 -0.62 5.93 7.36
N VAL A 157 -0.73 5.02 6.40
CA VAL A 157 -2.02 4.58 5.85
C VAL A 157 -2.87 3.92 6.93
N ALA A 158 -2.28 3.06 7.77
CA ALA A 158 -3.00 2.42 8.88
C ALA A 158 -3.56 3.46 9.86
N GLU A 159 -2.75 4.45 10.23
CA GLU A 159 -3.15 5.55 11.11
C GLU A 159 -4.28 6.40 10.48
N GLU A 160 -4.13 6.78 9.20
CA GLU A 160 -5.15 7.55 8.48
C GLU A 160 -6.49 6.80 8.37
N LEU A 161 -6.44 5.48 8.25
CA LEU A 161 -7.63 4.62 8.20
C LEU A 161 -8.20 4.28 9.58
N GLY A 162 -7.41 4.44 10.65
CA GLY A 162 -7.77 4.03 12.01
C GLY A 162 -7.91 2.50 12.14
N ILE A 163 -7.06 1.72 11.45
CA ILE A 163 -7.11 0.26 11.43
C ILE A 163 -5.86 -0.35 12.06
N PRO A 164 -5.95 -1.57 12.64
CA PRO A 164 -4.80 -2.26 13.21
C PRO A 164 -3.76 -2.60 12.14
N GLN A 165 -2.49 -2.71 12.59
CA GLN A 165 -1.37 -3.04 11.73
C GLN A 165 -0.43 -4.07 12.35
N ALA A 166 0.25 -4.84 11.48
CA ALA A 166 1.42 -5.63 11.82
C ALA A 166 2.50 -5.42 10.77
N THR A 167 3.75 -5.36 11.20
CA THR A 167 4.90 -5.13 10.33
C THR A 167 5.82 -6.35 10.31
N LEU A 168 6.65 -6.46 9.24
CA LEU A 168 7.67 -7.52 9.11
C LEU A 168 7.10 -8.94 9.20
N ALA A 169 5.93 -9.17 8.59
CA ALA A 169 5.28 -10.46 8.63
C ALA A 169 6.09 -11.52 7.87
N SER A 170 6.39 -12.61 8.56
CA SER A 170 6.96 -13.85 8.00
C SER A 170 5.88 -14.90 7.72
N LYS A 171 4.65 -14.71 8.26
CA LYS A 171 3.50 -15.57 8.00
C LYS A 171 2.20 -14.82 8.22
N ILE A 172 1.20 -15.08 7.36
CA ILE A 172 -0.15 -14.53 7.45
C ILE A 172 -1.16 -15.68 7.31
N GLU A 173 -2.08 -15.79 8.26
CA GLU A 173 -3.19 -16.74 8.23
C GLU A 173 -4.50 -15.96 8.39
N VAL A 174 -5.32 -15.93 7.34
CA VAL A 174 -6.60 -15.20 7.33
C VAL A 174 -7.74 -16.15 7.65
N ASP A 175 -8.57 -15.77 8.62
CA ASP A 175 -9.83 -16.44 8.92
C ASP A 175 -10.99 -15.52 8.51
N GLU A 176 -11.66 -15.90 7.42
CA GLU A 176 -12.81 -15.18 6.90
C GLU A 176 -14.04 -15.27 7.83
N SER A 177 -14.16 -16.34 8.59
CA SER A 177 -15.31 -16.59 9.47
C SER A 177 -15.31 -15.69 10.69
N SER A 178 -14.14 -15.51 11.31
CA SER A 178 -13.92 -14.61 12.46
C SER A 178 -13.57 -13.19 12.04
N LYS A 179 -13.25 -12.98 10.76
CA LYS A 179 -12.69 -11.72 10.20
C LYS A 179 -11.45 -11.29 10.95
N THR A 180 -10.51 -12.20 11.09
CA THR A 180 -9.22 -11.94 11.72
C THR A 180 -8.07 -12.38 10.80
N ALA A 181 -6.89 -11.81 11.05
CA ALA A 181 -5.63 -12.26 10.49
C ALA A 181 -4.65 -12.54 11.63
N LYS A 182 -4.15 -13.77 11.68
CA LYS A 182 -3.05 -14.13 12.57
C LYS A 182 -1.74 -13.89 11.83
N VAL A 183 -0.88 -13.06 12.39
CA VAL A 183 0.37 -12.61 11.80
C VAL A 183 1.53 -13.01 12.68
N THR A 184 2.51 -13.67 12.11
CA THR A 184 3.83 -13.88 12.73
C THR A 184 4.77 -12.83 12.18
N SER A 185 5.36 -12.02 13.03
CA SER A 185 6.29 -10.94 12.68
C SER A 185 7.69 -11.26 13.22
N VAL A 186 8.70 -10.93 12.41
CA VAL A 186 10.11 -11.04 12.85
C VAL A 186 10.43 -9.82 13.71
N ILE A 187 10.95 -10.08 14.90
CA ILE A 187 11.44 -9.06 15.83
C ILE A 187 12.87 -9.35 16.25
N GLU A 188 13.53 -8.42 16.91
CA GLU A 188 14.87 -8.66 17.45
C GLU A 188 14.82 -9.79 18.50
N GLY A 189 15.60 -10.84 18.24
CA GLY A 189 15.71 -11.99 19.12
C GLY A 189 14.58 -13.03 19.04
N GLY A 190 13.63 -12.89 18.09
CA GLY A 190 12.57 -13.88 17.96
C GLY A 190 11.44 -13.52 17.00
N GLU A 191 10.27 -14.06 17.30
CA GLU A 191 9.04 -13.82 16.56
C GLU A 191 7.93 -13.35 17.50
N GLU A 192 7.06 -12.49 16.99
CA GLU A 192 5.85 -12.06 17.67
C GLU A 192 4.63 -12.55 16.89
N ILE A 193 3.65 -13.12 17.59
CA ILE A 193 2.38 -13.55 17.01
C ILE A 193 1.28 -12.62 17.48
N ARG A 194 0.60 -11.99 16.51
CA ARG A 194 -0.55 -11.10 16.74
C ARG A 194 -1.79 -11.60 16.02
N GLU A 195 -2.95 -11.41 16.61
CA GLU A 195 -4.24 -11.56 15.94
C GLU A 195 -4.86 -10.18 15.72
N LEU A 196 -5.10 -9.83 14.46
CA LEU A 196 -5.65 -8.55 14.05
C LEU A 196 -7.09 -8.74 13.59
N LYS A 197 -7.98 -7.84 14.00
CA LYS A 197 -9.33 -7.73 13.41
C LYS A 197 -9.24 -7.05 12.05
N LEU A 198 -9.94 -7.60 11.06
CA LEU A 198 -10.07 -6.97 9.76
C LEU A 198 -11.13 -5.84 9.77
N PRO A 199 -10.90 -4.72 9.05
CA PRO A 199 -9.78 -4.49 8.16
C PRO A 199 -8.47 -4.22 8.89
N ALA A 200 -7.36 -4.66 8.29
CA ALA A 200 -6.01 -4.48 8.83
C ALA A 200 -5.00 -4.21 7.71
N ILE A 201 -3.84 -3.64 8.08
CA ILE A 201 -2.70 -3.51 7.17
C ILE A 201 -1.54 -4.36 7.67
N ILE A 202 -0.87 -5.06 6.75
CA ILE A 202 0.25 -5.94 7.07
C ILE A 202 1.39 -5.64 6.09
N THR A 203 2.60 -5.38 6.62
CA THR A 203 3.79 -5.33 5.77
C THR A 203 4.55 -6.65 5.86
N VAL A 204 4.99 -7.14 4.70
CA VAL A 204 5.62 -8.46 4.59
C VAL A 204 7.13 -8.37 4.52
N GLU A 205 7.78 -9.37 5.12
CA GLU A 205 9.23 -9.56 5.08
C GLU A 205 9.62 -10.38 3.83
N GLN A 206 10.86 -10.20 3.39
CA GLN A 206 11.47 -11.09 2.41
C GLN A 206 11.52 -12.53 2.96
N GLY A 207 11.14 -13.50 2.12
CA GLY A 207 11.14 -14.92 2.50
C GLY A 207 9.82 -15.42 3.10
N ILE A 208 8.78 -14.56 3.21
CA ILE A 208 7.42 -15.01 3.56
C ILE A 208 6.89 -16.02 2.53
N ASN A 209 7.29 -15.85 1.27
CA ASN A 209 6.97 -16.71 0.12
C ASN A 209 8.08 -16.61 -0.94
N GLU A 210 7.89 -17.28 -2.09
CA GLU A 210 8.70 -17.12 -3.29
C GLU A 210 7.85 -16.47 -4.38
N PRO A 211 8.11 -15.19 -4.75
CA PRO A 211 7.33 -14.51 -5.77
C PRO A 211 7.36 -15.24 -7.10
N ARG A 212 6.19 -15.49 -7.68
CA ARG A 212 6.08 -16.05 -9.03
C ARG A 212 6.53 -15.07 -10.08
N TYR A 213 7.14 -15.55 -11.14
CA TYR A 213 7.46 -14.70 -12.28
C TYR A 213 6.18 -14.23 -12.98
N ALA A 214 6.16 -12.94 -13.35
CA ALA A 214 5.12 -12.41 -14.20
C ALA A 214 5.06 -13.20 -15.51
N SER A 215 3.90 -13.77 -15.84
CA SER A 215 3.77 -14.57 -17.07
C SER A 215 3.91 -13.69 -18.31
N LEU A 216 4.72 -14.09 -19.29
CA LEU A 216 4.86 -13.39 -20.57
C LEU A 216 3.51 -13.07 -21.24
N PRO A 217 2.52 -14.01 -21.31
CA PRO A 217 1.20 -13.68 -21.82
C PRO A 217 0.43 -12.65 -20.96
N GLY A 218 0.72 -12.57 -19.66
CA GLY A 218 0.13 -11.59 -18.75
C GLY A 218 0.65 -10.18 -18.99
N ILE A 219 1.95 -10.04 -19.27
CA ILE A 219 2.59 -8.76 -19.62
C ILE A 219 2.13 -8.27 -21.00
N MET A 220 2.01 -9.17 -21.98
CA MET A 220 1.69 -8.82 -23.37
C MET A 220 0.20 -8.57 -23.62
N LYS A 221 -0.70 -9.07 -22.79
CA LYS A 221 -2.13 -8.74 -22.88
C LYS A 221 -2.40 -7.49 -22.08
N PRO A 222 -2.52 -6.31 -22.70
CA PRO A 222 -3.02 -5.14 -22.00
C PRO A 222 -4.46 -5.47 -21.59
N ARG A 223 -4.70 -5.78 -20.34
CA ARG A 223 -6.05 -5.81 -19.76
C ARG A 223 -6.52 -4.35 -19.69
N LYS A 224 -6.83 -3.77 -20.85
CA LYS A 224 -7.22 -2.34 -21.05
C LYS A 224 -8.33 -1.87 -20.11
N ASN A 225 -9.10 -2.78 -19.55
CA ASN A 225 -10.31 -2.47 -18.80
C ASN A 225 -10.18 -2.62 -17.28
N HIS A 226 -9.00 -2.93 -16.73
CA HIS A 226 -8.84 -3.25 -15.31
C HIS A 226 -8.04 -2.22 -14.51
N VAL A 227 -7.50 -1.17 -15.16
CA VAL A 227 -6.79 -0.09 -14.45
C VAL A 227 -7.68 1.13 -14.39
N LYS A 228 -8.16 1.48 -13.20
CA LYS A 228 -8.90 2.71 -12.96
C LYS A 228 -7.92 3.85 -12.69
N LYS A 229 -7.83 4.81 -13.62
CA LYS A 229 -7.10 6.06 -13.38
C LYS A 229 -7.98 6.98 -12.53
N LEU A 230 -7.45 7.44 -11.43
CA LEU A 230 -8.12 8.37 -10.53
C LEU A 230 -7.28 9.66 -10.49
N GLY A 231 -7.87 10.75 -10.93
CA GLY A 231 -7.25 12.09 -10.89
C GLY A 231 -7.38 12.75 -9.50
N ARG A 232 -6.98 14.00 -9.45
CA ARG A 232 -6.75 14.85 -8.27
C ARG A 232 -7.97 15.20 -7.41
N GLU A 233 -9.12 14.59 -7.55
CA GLU A 233 -10.30 14.86 -6.70
C GLU A 233 -10.13 14.32 -5.27
N ILE A 234 -9.07 14.76 -4.61
CA ILE A 234 -8.90 14.61 -3.16
C ILE A 234 -9.00 16.01 -2.59
N LEU A 235 -10.14 16.37 -2.02
CA LEU A 235 -10.27 17.50 -1.11
C LEU A 235 -9.49 17.19 0.18
N ILE A 236 -8.17 17.26 0.10
CA ILE A 236 -7.34 17.43 1.29
C ILE A 236 -7.46 18.93 1.61
N PRO A 237 -7.95 19.32 2.79
CA PRO A 237 -7.88 20.72 3.18
C PRO A 237 -6.40 21.09 3.27
N MET A 238 -5.90 21.81 2.27
CA MET A 238 -4.49 22.23 2.13
C MET A 238 -3.99 23.13 3.27
N LYS A 239 -4.79 23.37 4.30
CA LYS A 239 -4.45 24.24 5.42
C LYS A 239 -3.51 23.66 6.48
N LEU A 240 -3.13 22.37 6.37
CA LEU A 240 -2.24 21.73 7.37
C LEU A 240 -0.85 21.32 6.88
N VAL A 241 -0.53 21.51 5.61
CA VAL A 241 0.74 21.02 5.03
C VAL A 241 1.85 22.09 5.03
N TYR A 242 1.54 23.36 5.34
CA TYR A 242 2.53 24.45 5.31
C TYR A 242 2.81 25.06 6.69
N LEU A 243 3.11 24.23 7.68
CA LEU A 243 3.63 24.74 8.96
C LEU A 243 4.83 23.90 9.41
N GLN A 244 5.91 23.94 8.63
CA GLN A 244 7.27 23.71 9.16
C GLN A 244 8.32 23.95 8.07
N THR A 245 8.56 25.18 7.74
CA THR A 245 9.88 25.68 7.35
C THR A 245 10.07 26.99 8.09
N LEU A 246 10.62 26.90 9.28
CA LEU A 246 11.44 27.93 9.94
C LEU A 246 12.63 27.25 10.59
#